data_f62f8d7f864bb6d9c22ca354ce644663
#
_entry.id   f62f8d7f864bb6d9c22ca354ce644663
#
_cell.length_a   1.000
_cell.length_b   1.000
_cell.length_c   1.000
_cell.angle_alpha   90.00
_cell.angle_beta   90.00
_cell.angle_gamma   90.00
#
_symmetry.space_group_name_H-M   'P 1'
#
loop_
_entity.id
_entity.type
_entity.pdbx_description
1 polymer ?
#
loop_
_entity_poly.entity_id
_entity_poly.type
_entity_poly.pdbx_seq_one_letter_code
_entity_poly.pdbx_strand_id
1 'polypeptide(L)'
;MSLRRELALALALCPALTALALEPIRVSESVYFVRGETGVPSAANRGHTSNAGFVITREGVVVFDALGTPVLGKEFLEAIRRITQAPILRVIVSHYHADHFYGLPPFKDLGAEIWAHRAARTYPDSAAAKSRLAERQQSLAPWVGAGMRLVAADRWLEGEASFKLGGLTFRVFPIGPAHTPEDLALAVVEENVLFVGDLMFAGRVPFVGDADSKSWITAFDRIVQFNPKILVGGHGDASRDAAADLALTRDYLVYLRDKMGAAALDLEDFEVAYGKTDWSRFAHLPAFEAANRRNAYNTYIRMQGGDK
;
A
#
# COMPACT_ATOMS: atom_id res chain seq x y z
N MET A 1 70.31 11.63 11.75
CA MET A 1 69.23 12.31 11.04
C MET A 1 68.07 11.39 10.90
N SER A 2 67.07 11.56 11.78
CA SER A 2 65.88 10.68 11.85
C SER A 2 64.69 11.39 11.20
N LEU A 3 64.24 10.92 10.05
CA LEU A 3 63.01 11.40 9.41
C LEU A 3 61.80 10.80 10.11
N ARG A 4 61.05 11.65 10.86
CA ARG A 4 59.71 11.32 11.35
C ARG A 4 58.73 11.48 10.19
N ARG A 5 58.12 10.38 9.74
CA ARG A 5 56.96 10.37 8.84
C ARG A 5 55.71 10.64 9.65
N GLU A 6 55.12 11.81 9.50
CA GLU A 6 53.78 12.09 9.99
C GLU A 6 52.76 11.43 9.09
N LEU A 7 51.99 10.49 9.67
CA LEU A 7 50.85 9.86 9.01
C LEU A 7 49.63 10.79 9.22
N ALA A 8 49.25 11.51 8.20
CA ALA A 8 47.98 12.28 8.22
C ALA A 8 46.81 11.31 8.01
N LEU A 9 46.02 11.10 9.06
CA LEU A 9 44.79 10.32 9.02
C LEU A 9 43.70 11.20 8.39
N ALA A 10 43.41 11.01 7.11
CA ALA A 10 42.29 11.66 6.46
C ALA A 10 40.98 11.00 6.96
N LEU A 11 40.26 11.67 7.87
CA LEU A 11 38.89 11.32 8.22
C LEU A 11 38.01 11.60 7.00
N ALA A 12 37.61 10.55 6.28
CA ALA A 12 36.57 10.65 5.28
C ALA A 12 35.24 10.94 5.98
N LEU A 13 34.80 12.20 5.96
CA LEU A 13 33.42 12.56 6.30
C LEU A 13 32.52 11.91 5.23
N CYS A 14 31.89 10.79 5.60
CA CYS A 14 30.80 10.25 4.85
C CYS A 14 29.61 11.26 5.03
N PRO A 15 29.08 11.87 3.95
CA PRO A 15 27.91 12.70 4.10
C PRO A 15 26.78 11.80 4.62
N ALA A 16 26.31 12.09 5.84
CA ALA A 16 25.09 11.50 6.34
C ALA A 16 23.99 11.90 5.33
N LEU A 17 23.47 10.94 4.56
CA LEU A 17 22.22 11.14 3.83
C LEU A 17 21.17 11.46 4.91
N THR A 18 20.84 12.75 5.06
CA THR A 18 19.65 13.15 5.82
C THR A 18 18.46 12.62 5.06
N ALA A 19 17.95 11.45 5.49
CA ALA A 19 16.67 10.96 5.03
C ALA A 19 15.64 12.08 5.28
N LEU A 20 14.98 12.55 4.23
CA LEU A 20 13.87 13.50 4.38
C LEU A 20 12.85 12.83 5.31
N ALA A 21 12.56 13.49 6.44
CA ALA A 21 11.58 12.98 7.39
C ALA A 21 10.21 12.86 6.71
N LEU A 22 9.47 11.81 7.03
CA LEU A 22 8.11 11.67 6.53
C LEU A 22 7.25 12.83 7.03
N GLU A 23 6.59 13.53 6.11
CA GLU A 23 5.75 14.69 6.43
C GLU A 23 4.27 14.30 6.36
N PRO A 24 3.57 14.23 7.52
CA PRO A 24 2.15 13.95 7.53
C PRO A 24 1.33 15.09 6.90
N ILE A 25 0.45 14.73 5.99
CA ILE A 25 -0.50 15.63 5.34
C ILE A 25 -1.82 15.53 6.10
N ARG A 26 -2.30 16.64 6.66
CA ARG A 26 -3.59 16.71 7.32
C ARG A 26 -4.70 16.80 6.29
N VAL A 27 -5.67 15.89 6.33
CA VAL A 27 -6.79 15.85 5.38
C VAL A 27 -8.11 16.31 6.00
N SER A 28 -8.29 16.10 7.31
CA SER A 28 -9.45 16.59 8.08
C SER A 28 -9.04 16.97 9.51
N GLU A 29 -9.98 17.17 10.42
CA GLU A 29 -9.67 17.65 11.77
C GLU A 29 -8.72 16.71 12.53
N SER A 30 -8.97 15.40 12.47
CA SER A 30 -8.21 14.39 13.21
C SER A 30 -7.40 13.45 12.30
N VAL A 31 -7.56 13.51 10.97
CA VAL A 31 -7.04 12.52 10.03
C VAL A 31 -5.84 13.06 9.27
N TYR A 32 -4.80 12.24 9.23
CA TYR A 32 -3.53 12.50 8.54
C TYR A 32 -3.11 11.30 7.71
N PHE A 33 -2.29 11.52 6.68
CA PHE A 33 -1.58 10.45 5.99
C PHE A 33 -0.18 10.90 5.57
N VAL A 34 0.71 9.95 5.34
CA VAL A 34 1.98 10.15 4.64
C VAL A 34 1.85 9.60 3.23
N ARG A 35 2.34 10.37 2.25
CA ARG A 35 2.23 10.01 0.85
C ARG A 35 3.50 9.31 0.38
N GLY A 36 3.35 8.12 -0.21
CA GLY A 36 4.41 7.40 -0.88
C GLY A 36 4.83 8.04 -2.21
N GLU A 37 6.01 7.69 -2.69
CA GLU A 37 6.49 8.08 -4.02
C GLU A 37 5.73 7.32 -5.13
N THR A 38 5.55 7.97 -6.28
CA THR A 38 4.75 7.39 -7.39
C THR A 38 5.48 6.30 -8.17
N GLY A 39 6.76 6.06 -7.92
CA GLY A 39 7.57 5.04 -8.58
C GLY A 39 7.32 3.61 -8.09
N VAL A 40 8.19 2.70 -8.49
CA VAL A 40 8.25 1.34 -7.95
C VAL A 40 9.17 1.27 -6.74
N PRO A 41 8.98 0.31 -5.82
CA PRO A 41 9.87 0.15 -4.67
C PRO A 41 11.31 -0.15 -5.11
N SER A 42 12.25 0.60 -4.53
CA SER A 42 13.69 0.50 -4.81
C SER A 42 14.50 0.81 -3.56
N ALA A 43 15.80 0.47 -3.58
CA ALA A 43 16.72 0.87 -2.51
C ALA A 43 16.82 2.40 -2.37
N ALA A 44 16.69 3.15 -3.46
CA ALA A 44 16.79 4.61 -3.48
C ALA A 44 15.63 5.29 -2.73
N ASN A 45 14.39 4.82 -2.92
CA ASN A 45 13.21 5.30 -2.19
C ASN A 45 12.92 4.48 -0.92
N ARG A 46 13.80 3.56 -0.55
CA ARG A 46 13.69 2.71 0.65
C ARG A 46 12.40 1.86 0.68
N GLY A 47 11.75 1.67 -0.47
CA GLY A 47 10.46 1.01 -0.60
C GLY A 47 9.27 1.90 -0.18
N HIS A 48 9.46 3.24 -0.07
CA HIS A 48 8.38 4.18 0.28
C HIS A 48 7.53 4.51 -0.95
N THR A 49 6.65 3.61 -1.32
CA THR A 49 5.75 3.78 -2.49
C THR A 49 4.27 3.80 -2.11
N SER A 50 3.91 3.31 -0.93
CA SER A 50 2.54 3.30 -0.43
C SER A 50 2.26 4.45 0.53
N ASN A 51 1.00 4.78 0.67
CA ASN A 51 0.50 5.64 1.72
C ASN A 51 0.30 4.86 3.02
N ALA A 52 0.36 5.57 4.16
CA ALA A 52 -0.14 5.09 5.43
C ALA A 52 -0.83 6.26 6.14
N GLY A 53 -1.89 5.98 6.91
CA GLY A 53 -2.67 7.02 7.55
C GLY A 53 -2.77 6.86 9.06
N PHE A 54 -3.16 7.92 9.76
CA PHE A 54 -3.47 7.86 11.17
C PHE A 54 -4.55 8.86 11.57
N VAL A 55 -5.26 8.50 12.63
CA VAL A 55 -6.36 9.28 13.18
C VAL A 55 -6.07 9.55 14.65
N ILE A 56 -6.01 10.82 15.03
CA ILE A 56 -5.78 11.25 16.42
C ILE A 56 -7.13 11.40 17.10
N THR A 57 -7.28 10.74 18.24
CA THR A 57 -8.48 10.86 19.09
C THR A 57 -8.08 11.33 20.49
N ARG A 58 -9.05 11.66 21.33
CA ARG A 58 -8.81 12.06 22.73
C ARG A 58 -8.22 10.93 23.59
N GLU A 59 -8.36 9.66 23.16
CA GLU A 59 -7.93 8.48 23.93
C GLU A 59 -6.69 7.81 23.36
N GLY A 60 -6.34 8.10 22.10
CA GLY A 60 -5.18 7.47 21.43
C GLY A 60 -5.27 7.60 19.92
N VAL A 61 -4.36 6.92 19.24
CA VAL A 61 -4.20 6.96 17.78
C VAL A 61 -4.59 5.61 17.17
N VAL A 62 -5.36 5.67 16.08
CA VAL A 62 -5.62 4.54 15.18
C VAL A 62 -4.80 4.76 13.90
N VAL A 63 -4.06 3.76 13.48
CA VAL A 63 -3.20 3.79 12.28
C VAL A 63 -3.82 2.90 11.20
N PHE A 64 -3.68 3.29 9.94
CA PHE A 64 -4.04 2.50 8.77
C PHE A 64 -2.81 2.29 7.90
N ASP A 65 -2.38 1.03 7.77
CA ASP A 65 -1.13 0.57 7.17
C ASP A 65 0.15 1.08 7.88
N ALA A 66 1.30 0.52 7.53
CA ALA A 66 2.55 0.78 8.24
C ALA A 66 3.77 0.98 7.34
N LEU A 67 3.58 1.12 6.03
CA LEU A 67 4.63 1.27 5.02
C LEU A 67 5.48 0.01 4.77
N GLY A 68 6.46 0.14 3.87
CA GLY A 68 7.14 -0.98 3.20
C GLY A 68 8.42 -1.51 3.84
N THR A 69 8.92 -0.90 4.91
CA THR A 69 10.12 -1.36 5.61
C THR A 69 10.07 -1.03 7.09
N PRO A 70 10.79 -1.78 7.97
CA PRO A 70 10.84 -1.46 9.41
C PRO A 70 11.38 -0.05 9.70
N VAL A 71 12.30 0.45 8.87
CA VAL A 71 12.85 1.80 9.00
C VAL A 71 11.75 2.84 8.70
N LEU A 72 11.00 2.65 7.63
CA LEU A 72 9.87 3.54 7.30
C LEU A 72 8.77 3.47 8.36
N GLY A 73 8.48 2.29 8.90
CA GLY A 73 7.54 2.15 10.02
C GLY A 73 7.97 2.92 11.26
N LYS A 74 9.28 2.90 11.59
CA LYS A 74 9.85 3.70 12.68
C LYS A 74 9.76 5.20 12.39
N GLU A 75 10.13 5.64 11.20
CA GLU A 75 10.02 7.05 10.79
C GLU A 75 8.56 7.52 10.79
N PHE A 76 7.63 6.66 10.40
CA PHE A 76 6.20 6.96 10.46
C PHE A 76 5.71 7.13 11.91
N LEU A 77 6.13 6.26 12.81
CA LEU A 77 5.88 6.43 14.23
C LEU A 77 6.46 7.75 14.76
N GLU A 78 7.69 8.11 14.37
CA GLU A 78 8.32 9.38 14.74
C GLU A 78 7.54 10.57 14.15
N ALA A 79 7.02 10.47 12.92
CA ALA A 79 6.16 11.47 12.30
C ALA A 79 4.86 11.68 13.09
N ILE A 80 4.21 10.61 13.53
CA ILE A 80 3.04 10.69 14.42
C ILE A 80 3.42 11.39 15.74
N ARG A 81 4.56 11.03 16.34
CA ARG A 81 5.03 11.59 17.61
C ARG A 81 5.38 13.09 17.54
N ARG A 82 5.69 13.62 16.36
CA ARG A 82 5.84 15.07 16.19
C ARG A 82 4.53 15.84 16.31
N ILE A 83 3.40 15.16 16.06
CA ILE A 83 2.06 15.79 16.09
C ILE A 83 1.35 15.52 17.41
N THR A 84 1.47 14.29 17.98
CA THR A 84 0.78 13.90 19.21
C THR A 84 1.63 12.94 20.05
N GLN A 85 1.49 13.04 21.38
CA GLN A 85 2.08 12.07 22.32
C GLN A 85 1.06 11.01 22.76
N ALA A 86 -0.15 11.01 22.20
CA ALA A 86 -1.18 10.03 22.50
C ALA A 86 -0.71 8.59 22.17
N PRO A 87 -1.11 7.57 22.93
CA PRO A 87 -0.67 6.19 22.67
C PRO A 87 -1.21 5.68 21.33
N ILE A 88 -0.38 4.91 20.61
CA ILE A 88 -0.85 4.17 19.43
C ILE A 88 -1.58 2.93 19.94
N LEU A 89 -2.88 2.88 19.73
CA LEU A 89 -3.72 1.81 20.29
C LEU A 89 -3.95 0.68 19.28
N ARG A 90 -4.05 1.03 18.00
CA ARG A 90 -4.45 0.08 16.97
C ARG A 90 -3.82 0.39 15.61
N VAL A 91 -3.42 -0.66 14.90
CA VAL A 91 -3.06 -0.58 13.47
C VAL A 91 -4.01 -1.48 12.69
N ILE A 92 -4.69 -0.93 11.69
CA ILE A 92 -5.51 -1.67 10.74
C ILE A 92 -4.67 -1.88 9.49
N VAL A 93 -4.46 -3.13 9.10
CA VAL A 93 -3.76 -3.50 7.87
C VAL A 93 -4.79 -3.65 6.76
N SER A 94 -4.66 -2.85 5.70
CA SER A 94 -5.57 -2.92 4.55
C SER A 94 -5.50 -4.29 3.87
N HIS A 95 -4.26 -4.75 3.60
CA HIS A 95 -3.96 -6.05 3.01
C HIS A 95 -2.47 -6.40 3.22
N TYR A 96 -2.07 -7.63 2.92
CA TYR A 96 -0.70 -8.13 3.19
C TYR A 96 0.25 -8.02 1.99
N HIS A 97 0.25 -6.89 1.26
CA HIS A 97 1.38 -6.54 0.40
C HIS A 97 2.48 -5.85 1.18
N ALA A 98 3.74 -6.12 0.79
CA ALA A 98 4.93 -5.74 1.55
C ALA A 98 4.99 -4.26 1.93
N ASP A 99 4.57 -3.38 1.04
CA ASP A 99 4.59 -1.93 1.23
C ASP A 99 3.50 -1.40 2.17
N HIS A 100 2.58 -2.24 2.65
CA HIS A 100 1.54 -1.87 3.60
C HIS A 100 1.79 -2.40 5.02
N PHE A 101 2.56 -3.51 5.18
CA PHE A 101 2.69 -4.14 6.49
C PHE A 101 4.12 -4.43 6.96
N TYR A 102 5.15 -4.27 6.12
CA TYR A 102 6.54 -4.53 6.55
C TYR A 102 7.03 -3.54 7.62
N GLY A 103 6.42 -2.37 7.74
CA GLY A 103 6.67 -1.41 8.80
C GLY A 103 5.97 -1.67 10.13
N LEU A 104 5.25 -2.78 10.31
CA LEU A 104 4.53 -3.10 11.56
C LEU A 104 5.40 -3.34 12.80
N PRO A 105 6.65 -3.86 12.73
CA PRO A 105 7.41 -4.21 13.93
C PRO A 105 7.47 -3.11 15.01
N PRO A 106 7.79 -1.84 14.72
CA PRO A 106 7.85 -0.80 15.76
C PRO A 106 6.49 -0.52 16.43
N PHE A 107 5.38 -0.66 15.72
CA PHE A 107 4.04 -0.52 16.29
C PHE A 107 3.68 -1.70 17.20
N LYS A 108 4.04 -2.91 16.76
CA LYS A 108 3.84 -4.13 17.57
C LYS A 108 4.64 -4.09 18.86
N ASP A 109 5.89 -3.61 18.80
CA ASP A 109 6.79 -3.52 19.95
C ASP A 109 6.30 -2.46 20.97
N LEU A 110 5.49 -1.48 20.55
CA LEU A 110 4.80 -0.54 21.45
C LEU A 110 3.50 -1.10 22.05
N GLY A 111 3.09 -2.30 21.67
CA GLY A 111 1.87 -2.93 22.16
C GLY A 111 0.60 -2.51 21.42
N ALA A 112 0.70 -1.88 20.26
CA ALA A 112 -0.47 -1.60 19.43
C ALA A 112 -1.14 -2.92 18.99
N GLU A 113 -2.48 -2.97 19.04
CA GLU A 113 -3.26 -4.11 18.56
C GLU A 113 -3.36 -4.10 17.05
N ILE A 114 -2.86 -5.13 16.37
CA ILE A 114 -2.86 -5.22 14.92
C ILE A 114 -4.12 -5.96 14.46
N TRP A 115 -4.90 -5.32 13.58
CA TRP A 115 -6.10 -5.90 12.98
C TRP A 115 -5.90 -6.13 11.49
N ALA A 116 -6.36 -7.26 10.97
CA ALA A 116 -6.37 -7.57 9.56
C ALA A 116 -7.55 -8.47 9.18
N HIS A 117 -7.80 -8.65 7.91
CA HIS A 117 -8.85 -9.55 7.42
C HIS A 117 -8.43 -11.02 7.57
N ARG A 118 -9.40 -11.89 7.92
CA ARG A 118 -9.14 -13.31 8.17
C ARG A 118 -8.55 -14.06 6.97
N ALA A 119 -8.88 -13.67 5.75
CA ALA A 119 -8.33 -14.31 4.55
C ALA A 119 -6.79 -14.25 4.49
N ALA A 120 -6.17 -13.24 5.14
CA ALA A 120 -4.72 -13.11 5.22
C ALA A 120 -4.05 -13.93 6.33
N ARG A 121 -4.82 -14.63 7.19
CA ARG A 121 -4.31 -15.24 8.42
C ARG A 121 -3.14 -16.20 8.20
N THR A 122 -3.13 -16.92 7.11
CA THR A 122 -2.07 -17.90 6.79
C THR A 122 -0.93 -17.29 5.98
N TYR A 123 -1.09 -16.05 5.49
CA TYR A 123 -0.11 -15.43 4.61
C TYR A 123 1.27 -15.25 5.25
N PRO A 124 1.43 -14.72 6.48
CA PRO A 124 2.76 -14.47 7.07
C PRO A 124 3.67 -15.71 7.12
N ASP A 125 3.10 -16.90 7.26
CA ASP A 125 3.83 -18.17 7.33
C ASP A 125 3.93 -18.90 5.97
N SER A 126 3.30 -18.36 4.94
CA SER A 126 3.18 -19.00 3.62
C SER A 126 4.49 -19.01 2.84
N ALA A 127 4.58 -19.91 1.84
CA ALA A 127 5.66 -19.91 0.87
C ALA A 127 5.69 -18.61 0.05
N ALA A 128 4.53 -18.03 -0.28
CA ALA A 128 4.42 -16.77 -1.00
C ALA A 128 5.02 -15.60 -0.21
N ALA A 129 4.73 -15.51 1.10
CA ALA A 129 5.32 -14.48 1.97
C ALA A 129 6.84 -14.63 2.09
N LYS A 130 7.35 -15.86 2.23
CA LYS A 130 8.79 -16.14 2.28
C LYS A 130 9.49 -15.77 0.97
N SER A 131 8.90 -16.10 -0.17
CA SER A 131 9.42 -15.75 -1.49
C SER A 131 9.43 -14.23 -1.69
N ARG A 132 8.34 -13.54 -1.32
CA ARG A 132 8.25 -12.08 -1.37
C ARG A 132 9.28 -11.41 -0.45
N LEU A 133 9.48 -11.95 0.74
CA LEU A 133 10.48 -11.42 1.67
C LEU A 133 11.89 -11.55 1.09
N ALA A 134 12.25 -12.72 0.52
CA ALA A 134 13.54 -12.94 -0.09
C ALA A 134 13.78 -11.97 -1.27
N GLU A 135 12.78 -11.74 -2.12
CA GLU A 135 12.81 -10.74 -3.20
C GLU A 135 13.06 -9.32 -2.64
N ARG A 136 12.34 -8.93 -1.58
CA ARG A 136 12.50 -7.61 -0.97
C ARG A 136 13.83 -7.43 -0.25
N GLN A 137 14.39 -8.48 0.33
CA GLN A 137 15.73 -8.46 0.90
C GLN A 137 16.81 -8.19 -0.14
N GLN A 138 16.62 -8.60 -1.40
CA GLN A 138 17.52 -8.29 -2.50
C GLN A 138 17.25 -6.90 -3.08
N SER A 139 16.00 -6.60 -3.42
CA SER A 139 15.64 -5.36 -4.15
C SER A 139 15.65 -4.11 -3.27
N LEU A 140 15.47 -4.25 -1.96
CA LEU A 140 15.43 -3.14 -0.99
C LEU A 140 16.59 -3.16 0.00
N ALA A 141 17.68 -3.89 -0.25
CA ALA A 141 18.86 -3.83 0.62
C ALA A 141 19.40 -2.39 0.70
N PRO A 142 19.82 -1.91 1.90
CA PRO A 142 19.86 -2.61 3.19
C PRO A 142 18.58 -2.48 4.04
N TRP A 143 17.50 -1.89 3.52
CA TRP A 143 16.30 -1.48 4.28
C TRP A 143 15.42 -2.65 4.74
N VAL A 144 15.48 -3.78 4.01
CA VAL A 144 14.86 -5.05 4.40
C VAL A 144 16.00 -6.05 4.63
N GLY A 145 16.40 -6.21 5.89
CA GLY A 145 17.53 -7.08 6.27
C GLY A 145 17.10 -8.50 6.64
N ALA A 146 18.09 -9.37 6.86
CA ALA A 146 17.88 -10.78 7.25
C ALA A 146 17.07 -10.94 8.56
N GLY A 147 17.10 -9.94 9.44
CA GLY A 147 16.35 -9.94 10.70
C GLY A 147 14.90 -9.44 10.57
N MET A 148 14.40 -9.21 9.34
CA MET A 148 13.02 -8.79 9.10
C MET A 148 12.03 -9.81 9.65
N ARG A 149 11.11 -9.33 10.50
CA ARG A 149 10.04 -10.12 11.10
C ARG A 149 8.71 -9.75 10.44
N LEU A 150 8.03 -10.71 9.84
CA LEU A 150 6.66 -10.53 9.38
C LEU A 150 5.72 -10.58 10.59
N VAL A 151 4.94 -9.52 10.79
CA VAL A 151 4.02 -9.39 11.92
C VAL A 151 2.65 -9.89 11.51
N ALA A 152 2.16 -10.91 12.22
CA ALA A 152 0.78 -11.37 12.10
C ALA A 152 -0.15 -10.45 12.90
N ALA A 153 -1.43 -10.37 12.51
CA ALA A 153 -2.42 -9.63 13.26
C ALA A 153 -2.77 -10.32 14.59
N ASP A 154 -3.16 -9.50 15.58
CA ASP A 154 -3.72 -9.97 16.85
C ASP A 154 -5.20 -10.30 16.72
N ARG A 155 -5.90 -9.55 15.87
CA ARG A 155 -7.32 -9.72 15.60
C ARG A 155 -7.58 -9.90 14.11
N TRP A 156 -8.24 -11.00 13.78
CA TRP A 156 -8.63 -11.36 12.43
C TRP A 156 -10.12 -11.11 12.22
N LEU A 157 -10.46 -10.19 11.30
CA LEU A 157 -11.83 -9.82 10.99
C LEU A 157 -12.39 -10.71 9.88
N GLU A 158 -13.63 -11.20 10.04
CA GLU A 158 -14.38 -11.92 9.01
C GLU A 158 -15.40 -11.01 8.30
N GLY A 159 -15.87 -9.99 9.00
CA GLY A 159 -16.87 -9.04 8.52
C GLY A 159 -16.60 -7.66 9.06
N GLU A 160 -17.61 -6.80 9.01
CA GLU A 160 -17.51 -5.45 9.54
C GLU A 160 -17.31 -5.45 11.06
N ALA A 161 -16.39 -4.61 11.53
CA ALA A 161 -16.20 -4.28 12.93
C ALA A 161 -16.37 -2.77 13.11
N SER A 162 -17.10 -2.37 14.14
CA SER A 162 -17.26 -0.96 14.52
C SER A 162 -16.84 -0.76 15.97
N PHE A 163 -16.16 0.37 16.22
CA PHE A 163 -15.79 0.76 17.59
C PHE A 163 -15.77 2.28 17.72
N LYS A 164 -15.94 2.76 18.96
CA LYS A 164 -15.78 4.17 19.30
C LYS A 164 -14.48 4.37 20.06
N LEU A 165 -13.80 5.46 19.79
CA LEU A 165 -12.57 5.84 20.47
C LEU A 165 -12.45 7.37 20.51
N GLY A 166 -12.32 7.95 21.70
CA GLY A 166 -12.04 9.36 21.93
C GLY A 166 -13.01 10.34 21.23
N GLY A 167 -14.26 9.93 21.02
CA GLY A 167 -15.31 10.73 20.40
C GLY A 167 -15.52 10.48 18.91
N LEU A 168 -14.70 9.62 18.28
CA LEU A 168 -14.85 9.21 16.89
C LEU A 168 -15.36 7.78 16.79
N THR A 169 -16.13 7.51 15.73
CA THR A 169 -16.62 6.19 15.36
C THR A 169 -15.83 5.68 14.17
N PHE A 170 -15.26 4.48 14.32
CA PHE A 170 -14.51 3.78 13.30
C PHE A 170 -15.32 2.60 12.79
N ARG A 171 -15.38 2.44 11.47
CA ARG A 171 -15.90 1.23 10.83
C ARG A 171 -14.81 0.61 9.99
N VAL A 172 -14.44 -0.63 10.30
CA VAL A 172 -13.49 -1.44 9.52
C VAL A 172 -14.29 -2.53 8.84
N PHE A 173 -14.25 -2.60 7.54
CA PHE A 173 -15.08 -3.55 6.79
C PHE A 173 -14.37 -4.12 5.57
N PRO A 174 -14.64 -5.40 5.22
CA PRO A 174 -14.15 -6.00 3.99
C PRO A 174 -14.70 -5.26 2.78
N ILE A 175 -13.84 -4.86 1.88
CA ILE A 175 -14.20 -4.24 0.61
C ILE A 175 -13.86 -5.13 -0.59
N GLY A 176 -12.99 -6.13 -0.37
CA GLY A 176 -12.64 -7.18 -1.30
C GLY A 176 -13.66 -8.37 -1.31
N PRO A 177 -13.33 -9.45 -2.07
CA PRO A 177 -12.07 -9.56 -2.83
C PRO A 177 -12.00 -8.54 -3.97
N ALA A 178 -10.85 -7.88 -4.16
CA ALA A 178 -10.64 -6.89 -5.19
C ALA A 178 -9.15 -6.89 -5.62
N HIS A 179 -8.32 -5.96 -5.07
CA HIS A 179 -6.89 -5.97 -5.28
C HIS A 179 -6.23 -7.21 -4.66
N THR A 180 -6.72 -7.60 -3.47
CA THR A 180 -6.43 -8.88 -2.81
C THR A 180 -7.71 -9.53 -2.29
N PRO A 181 -7.67 -10.82 -1.88
CA PRO A 181 -8.81 -11.46 -1.22
C PRO A 181 -9.19 -10.82 0.13
N GLU A 182 -8.25 -10.14 0.76
CA GLU A 182 -8.33 -9.65 2.14
C GLU A 182 -8.48 -8.14 2.30
N ASP A 183 -8.81 -7.41 1.24
CA ASP A 183 -8.89 -5.94 1.30
C ASP A 183 -9.88 -5.43 2.36
N LEU A 184 -9.36 -4.58 3.27
CA LEU A 184 -10.12 -3.86 4.28
C LEU A 184 -10.15 -2.36 3.98
N ALA A 185 -11.28 -1.74 4.26
CA ALA A 185 -11.43 -0.29 4.33
C ALA A 185 -11.65 0.16 5.77
N LEU A 186 -11.23 1.39 6.07
CA LEU A 186 -11.45 2.06 7.36
C LEU A 186 -12.17 3.37 7.14
N ALA A 187 -13.37 3.52 7.71
CA ALA A 187 -14.11 4.77 7.73
C ALA A 187 -14.00 5.47 9.10
N VAL A 188 -13.74 6.78 9.05
CA VAL A 188 -13.89 7.71 10.18
C VAL A 188 -15.20 8.44 9.99
N VAL A 189 -16.24 8.01 10.71
CA VAL A 189 -17.64 8.33 10.40
C VAL A 189 -17.94 9.83 10.51
N GLU A 190 -17.55 10.46 11.63
CA GLU A 190 -17.87 11.87 11.92
C GLU A 190 -17.18 12.84 10.95
N GLU A 191 -16.02 12.44 10.42
CA GLU A 191 -15.26 13.27 9.48
C GLU A 191 -15.49 12.89 8.01
N ASN A 192 -16.25 11.80 7.78
CA ASN A 192 -16.55 11.23 6.47
C ASN A 192 -15.27 11.01 5.63
N VAL A 193 -14.23 10.42 6.27
CA VAL A 193 -12.98 10.01 5.63
C VAL A 193 -12.98 8.50 5.46
N LEU A 194 -12.59 8.04 4.28
CA LEU A 194 -12.50 6.62 3.95
C LEU A 194 -11.08 6.28 3.47
N PHE A 195 -10.41 5.35 4.16
CA PHE A 195 -9.18 4.71 3.70
C PHE A 195 -9.52 3.40 2.99
N VAL A 196 -8.93 3.16 1.82
CA VAL A 196 -9.29 2.01 0.97
C VAL A 196 -8.10 1.17 0.50
N GLY A 197 -6.88 1.46 0.98
CA GLY A 197 -5.68 0.75 0.52
C GLY A 197 -5.55 0.76 -1.00
N ASP A 198 -5.13 -0.33 -1.57
CA ASP A 198 -4.82 -0.46 -2.99
C ASP A 198 -6.03 -0.61 -3.92
N LEU A 199 -7.23 -0.29 -3.42
CA LEU A 199 -8.35 -0.08 -4.32
C LEU A 199 -8.20 1.22 -5.13
N MET A 200 -7.42 2.20 -4.67
CA MET A 200 -7.15 3.43 -5.42
C MET A 200 -5.65 3.69 -5.57
N PHE A 201 -5.24 3.86 -6.83
CA PHE A 201 -3.90 4.26 -7.25
C PHE A 201 -3.99 5.62 -7.94
N ALA A 202 -3.87 6.70 -7.18
CA ALA A 202 -3.98 8.04 -7.75
C ALA A 202 -2.73 8.39 -8.57
N GLY A 203 -2.95 8.78 -9.84
CA GLY A 203 -1.91 9.32 -10.71
C GLY A 203 -0.86 8.32 -11.21
N ARG A 204 -1.12 7.00 -11.15
CA ARG A 204 -0.19 5.96 -11.63
C ARG A 204 -0.91 4.71 -12.13
N VAL A 205 -0.21 3.86 -12.86
CA VAL A 205 -0.71 2.51 -13.19
C VAL A 205 -0.77 1.67 -11.91
N PRO A 206 -1.90 0.98 -11.62
CA PRO A 206 -2.02 0.09 -10.48
C PRO A 206 -1.15 -1.16 -10.65
N PHE A 207 -0.81 -1.79 -9.54
CA PHE A 207 -0.31 -3.16 -9.54
C PHE A 207 -1.51 -4.11 -9.44
N VAL A 208 -1.75 -4.87 -10.50
CA VAL A 208 -2.91 -5.78 -10.56
C VAL A 208 -2.58 -7.13 -9.92
N GLY A 209 -1.36 -7.66 -10.13
CA GLY A 209 -0.96 -8.93 -9.55
C GLY A 209 -1.95 -10.06 -9.86
N ASP A 210 -2.37 -10.78 -8.81
CA ASP A 210 -3.37 -11.85 -8.86
C ASP A 210 -4.78 -11.36 -8.46
N ALA A 211 -5.07 -10.07 -8.63
CA ALA A 211 -6.33 -9.45 -8.25
C ALA A 211 -7.53 -10.06 -8.98
N ASP A 212 -8.66 -10.08 -8.31
CA ASP A 212 -9.95 -10.25 -8.96
C ASP A 212 -10.41 -8.92 -9.57
N SER A 213 -9.95 -8.64 -10.78
CA SER A 213 -10.20 -7.37 -11.46
C SER A 213 -11.69 -7.08 -11.71
N LYS A 214 -12.54 -8.11 -11.83
CA LYS A 214 -14.00 -7.97 -11.99
C LYS A 214 -14.63 -7.49 -10.67
N SER A 215 -14.33 -8.17 -9.59
CA SER A 215 -14.80 -7.76 -8.26
C SER A 215 -14.21 -6.42 -7.83
N TRP A 216 -12.97 -6.12 -8.22
CA TRP A 216 -12.36 -4.81 -7.96
C TRP A 216 -13.12 -3.67 -8.65
N ILE A 217 -13.49 -3.84 -9.92
CA ILE A 217 -14.33 -2.87 -10.63
C ILE A 217 -15.67 -2.66 -9.91
N THR A 218 -16.29 -3.74 -9.41
CA THR A 218 -17.54 -3.65 -8.61
C THR A 218 -17.34 -2.95 -7.27
N ALA A 219 -16.17 -3.13 -6.63
CA ALA A 219 -15.86 -2.47 -5.36
C ALA A 219 -15.85 -0.94 -5.45
N PHE A 220 -15.52 -0.36 -6.62
CA PHE A 220 -15.60 1.08 -6.82
C PHE A 220 -17.01 1.64 -6.64
N ASP A 221 -18.04 0.91 -7.05
CA ASP A 221 -19.44 1.35 -6.88
C ASP A 221 -19.78 1.43 -5.37
N ARG A 222 -19.26 0.52 -4.55
CA ARG A 222 -19.43 0.54 -3.09
C ARG A 222 -18.74 1.77 -2.46
N ILE A 223 -17.53 2.14 -2.95
CA ILE A 223 -16.81 3.33 -2.48
C ILE A 223 -17.59 4.60 -2.86
N VAL A 224 -18.06 4.69 -4.10
CA VAL A 224 -18.85 5.84 -4.57
C VAL A 224 -20.17 5.96 -3.80
N GLN A 225 -20.86 4.84 -3.53
CA GLN A 225 -22.09 4.83 -2.72
C GLN A 225 -21.85 5.23 -1.27
N PHE A 226 -20.68 4.94 -0.71
CA PHE A 226 -20.30 5.42 0.63
C PHE A 226 -20.23 6.95 0.66
N ASN A 227 -19.98 7.59 -0.48
CA ASN A 227 -19.91 9.03 -0.68
C ASN A 227 -18.95 9.74 0.31
N PRO A 228 -17.67 9.34 0.37
CA PRO A 228 -16.73 9.94 1.29
C PRO A 228 -16.43 11.39 0.89
N LYS A 229 -16.33 12.27 1.89
CA LYS A 229 -15.79 13.63 1.69
C LYS A 229 -14.32 13.60 1.27
N ILE A 230 -13.60 12.62 1.82
CA ILE A 230 -12.17 12.42 1.58
C ILE A 230 -11.92 10.93 1.44
N LEU A 231 -11.30 10.55 0.33
CA LEU A 231 -10.86 9.19 0.05
C LEU A 231 -9.32 9.15 0.08
N VAL A 232 -8.77 8.24 0.87
CA VAL A 232 -7.31 8.00 0.93
C VAL A 232 -7.03 6.61 0.39
N GLY A 233 -6.40 6.55 -0.77
CA GLY A 233 -5.96 5.30 -1.39
C GLY A 233 -4.62 4.81 -0.87
N GLY A 234 -4.21 3.64 -1.32
CA GLY A 234 -2.90 3.07 -0.99
C GLY A 234 -1.73 3.79 -1.65
N HIS A 235 -1.97 4.53 -2.74
CA HIS A 235 -0.94 5.24 -3.49
C HIS A 235 -1.44 6.58 -4.04
N GLY A 236 -0.57 7.60 -3.98
CA GLY A 236 -0.83 8.92 -4.54
C GLY A 236 -1.58 9.87 -3.59
N ASP A 237 -2.19 10.91 -4.13
CA ASP A 237 -2.85 11.93 -3.32
C ASP A 237 -4.20 11.47 -2.76
N ALA A 238 -4.61 12.07 -1.64
CA ALA A 238 -5.97 11.91 -1.13
C ALA A 238 -6.96 12.65 -2.04
N SER A 239 -8.11 12.03 -2.26
CA SER A 239 -9.17 12.54 -3.14
C SER A 239 -10.26 13.28 -2.37
N ARG A 240 -10.82 14.32 -2.99
CA ARG A 240 -12.06 15.00 -2.59
C ARG A 240 -13.19 14.79 -3.60
N ASP A 241 -12.91 14.09 -4.69
CA ASP A 241 -13.88 13.62 -5.68
C ASP A 241 -13.60 12.13 -5.97
N ALA A 242 -14.13 11.28 -5.12
CA ALA A 242 -13.90 9.84 -5.19
C ALA A 242 -14.27 9.24 -6.55
N ALA A 243 -15.34 9.74 -7.19
CA ALA A 243 -15.77 9.23 -8.48
C ALA A 243 -14.76 9.55 -9.60
N ALA A 244 -14.24 10.78 -9.63
CA ALA A 244 -13.26 11.20 -10.63
C ALA A 244 -11.90 10.51 -10.42
N ASP A 245 -11.42 10.42 -9.17
CA ASP A 245 -10.07 9.90 -8.89
C ASP A 245 -10.00 8.37 -8.93
N LEU A 246 -11.11 7.67 -8.67
CA LEU A 246 -11.22 6.22 -8.91
C LEU A 246 -11.26 5.89 -10.41
N ALA A 247 -11.66 6.83 -11.27
CA ALA A 247 -11.85 6.58 -12.70
C ALA A 247 -10.57 6.09 -13.37
N LEU A 248 -9.39 6.61 -13.02
CA LEU A 248 -8.12 6.16 -13.60
C LEU A 248 -7.87 4.66 -13.34
N THR A 249 -7.98 4.21 -12.10
CA THR A 249 -7.78 2.80 -11.74
C THR A 249 -8.85 1.93 -12.40
N ARG A 250 -10.13 2.36 -12.35
CA ARG A 250 -11.25 1.67 -12.99
C ARG A 250 -11.05 1.51 -14.49
N ASP A 251 -10.76 2.59 -15.19
CA ASP A 251 -10.57 2.61 -16.64
C ASP A 251 -9.43 1.71 -17.09
N TYR A 252 -8.33 1.71 -16.33
CA TYR A 252 -7.22 0.81 -16.59
C TYR A 252 -7.62 -0.67 -16.45
N LEU A 253 -8.33 -1.04 -15.38
CA LEU A 253 -8.80 -2.42 -15.17
C LEU A 253 -9.80 -2.85 -16.23
N VAL A 254 -10.74 -1.98 -16.60
CA VAL A 254 -11.71 -2.24 -17.67
C VAL A 254 -10.98 -2.45 -19.01
N TYR A 255 -10.00 -1.60 -19.32
CA TYR A 255 -9.21 -1.70 -20.55
C TYR A 255 -8.39 -3.01 -20.61
N LEU A 256 -7.75 -3.39 -19.50
CA LEU A 256 -7.05 -4.67 -19.41
C LEU A 256 -7.98 -5.86 -19.68
N ARG A 257 -9.15 -5.88 -19.03
CA ARG A 257 -10.13 -6.95 -19.21
C ARG A 257 -10.66 -6.99 -20.63
N ASP A 258 -10.96 -5.84 -21.23
CA ASP A 258 -11.43 -5.75 -22.61
C ASP A 258 -10.38 -6.31 -23.59
N LYS A 259 -9.14 -5.84 -23.53
CA LYS A 259 -8.09 -6.22 -24.47
C LYS A 259 -7.57 -7.66 -24.25
N MET A 260 -7.21 -7.97 -23.04
CA MET A 260 -6.63 -9.26 -22.70
C MET A 260 -7.71 -10.36 -22.63
N GLY A 261 -8.94 -9.99 -22.26
CA GLY A 261 -10.07 -10.91 -22.27
C GLY A 261 -10.49 -11.34 -23.66
N ALA A 262 -10.57 -10.40 -24.62
CA ALA A 262 -10.83 -10.75 -26.01
C ALA A 262 -9.76 -11.69 -26.56
N ALA A 263 -8.48 -11.37 -26.37
CA ALA A 263 -7.38 -12.22 -26.83
C ALA A 263 -7.41 -13.63 -26.17
N ALA A 264 -7.74 -13.72 -24.89
CA ALA A 264 -7.85 -14.98 -24.18
C ALA A 264 -8.99 -15.85 -24.70
N LEU A 265 -10.15 -15.25 -25.04
CA LEU A 265 -11.30 -15.96 -25.62
C LEU A 265 -11.03 -16.46 -27.05
N ASP A 266 -10.30 -15.66 -27.83
CA ASP A 266 -9.90 -16.01 -29.20
C ASP A 266 -8.70 -16.97 -29.26
N LEU A 267 -8.15 -17.37 -28.10
CA LEU A 267 -6.94 -18.19 -27.97
C LEU A 267 -5.73 -17.59 -28.70
N GLU A 268 -5.69 -16.27 -28.80
CA GLU A 268 -4.60 -15.55 -29.41
C GLU A 268 -3.35 -15.59 -28.49
N ASP A 269 -2.16 -15.73 -29.08
CA ASP A 269 -0.91 -15.66 -28.32
C ASP A 269 -0.76 -14.33 -27.57
N PHE A 270 -0.35 -14.40 -26.30
CA PHE A 270 -0.23 -13.21 -25.44
C PHE A 270 0.71 -12.16 -26.01
N GLU A 271 1.87 -12.55 -26.54
CA GLU A 271 2.84 -11.58 -27.06
C GLU A 271 2.29 -10.83 -28.27
N VAL A 272 1.53 -11.53 -29.12
CA VAL A 272 0.86 -10.93 -30.29
C VAL A 272 -0.24 -9.96 -29.80
N ALA A 273 -1.07 -10.40 -28.87
CA ALA A 273 -2.16 -9.59 -28.31
C ALA A 273 -1.63 -8.34 -27.60
N TYR A 274 -0.60 -8.50 -26.77
CA TYR A 274 0.02 -7.39 -26.04
C TYR A 274 0.67 -6.39 -26.99
N GLY A 275 1.42 -6.89 -28.00
CA GLY A 275 2.15 -6.06 -28.96
C GLY A 275 1.24 -5.22 -29.89
N LYS A 276 0.03 -5.72 -30.21
CA LYS A 276 -0.94 -4.99 -31.05
C LYS A 276 -1.87 -4.05 -30.24
N THR A 277 -1.87 -4.16 -28.91
CA THR A 277 -2.72 -3.34 -28.06
C THR A 277 -2.16 -1.90 -27.98
N ASP A 278 -3.02 -0.91 -28.22
CA ASP A 278 -2.65 0.50 -28.06
C ASP A 278 -2.66 0.90 -26.58
N TRP A 279 -1.48 1.04 -26.01
CA TRP A 279 -1.28 1.43 -24.60
C TRP A 279 -1.13 2.96 -24.42
N SER A 280 -1.23 3.77 -25.46
CA SER A 280 -0.95 5.22 -25.44
C SER A 280 -1.71 5.98 -24.35
N ARG A 281 -2.94 5.53 -24.03
CA ARG A 281 -3.76 6.10 -22.96
C ARG A 281 -3.10 6.03 -21.58
N PHE A 282 -2.25 5.03 -21.33
CA PHE A 282 -1.66 4.77 -20.01
C PHE A 282 -0.13 4.82 -20.01
N ALA A 283 0.51 4.79 -21.16
CA ALA A 283 1.96 4.69 -21.30
C ALA A 283 2.75 5.84 -20.65
N HIS A 284 2.12 7.02 -20.52
CA HIS A 284 2.71 8.19 -19.88
C HIS A 284 2.66 8.17 -18.35
N LEU A 285 1.92 7.24 -17.75
CA LEU A 285 1.73 7.19 -16.30
C LEU A 285 2.92 6.55 -15.58
N PRO A 286 3.27 7.03 -14.38
CA PRO A 286 4.24 6.36 -13.52
C PRO A 286 3.93 4.87 -13.34
N ALA A 287 4.98 4.06 -13.20
CA ALA A 287 4.95 2.61 -13.06
C ALA A 287 4.44 1.83 -14.30
N PHE A 288 4.12 2.48 -15.42
CA PHE A 288 3.64 1.79 -16.62
C PHE A 288 4.64 0.73 -17.10
N GLU A 289 5.89 1.11 -17.38
CA GLU A 289 6.93 0.21 -17.88
C GLU A 289 7.19 -0.99 -16.94
N ALA A 290 7.07 -0.76 -15.63
CA ALA A 290 7.35 -1.79 -14.64
C ALA A 290 6.17 -2.76 -14.40
N ALA A 291 4.92 -2.31 -14.60
CA ALA A 291 3.74 -3.05 -14.20
C ALA A 291 2.87 -3.52 -15.38
N ASN A 292 2.76 -2.72 -16.45
CA ASN A 292 1.72 -2.93 -17.46
C ASN A 292 1.75 -4.31 -18.12
N ARG A 293 2.92 -4.76 -18.58
CA ARG A 293 3.04 -6.06 -19.26
C ARG A 293 2.67 -7.22 -18.32
N ARG A 294 3.09 -7.14 -17.05
CA ARG A 294 2.75 -8.15 -16.04
C ARG A 294 1.27 -8.13 -15.70
N ASN A 295 0.68 -6.95 -15.54
CA ASN A 295 -0.76 -6.79 -15.31
C ASN A 295 -1.57 -7.38 -16.46
N ALA A 296 -1.18 -7.09 -17.71
CA ALA A 296 -1.80 -7.63 -18.90
C ALA A 296 -1.70 -9.16 -18.95
N TYR A 297 -0.52 -9.72 -18.68
CA TYR A 297 -0.31 -11.16 -18.67
C TYR A 297 -1.16 -11.87 -17.61
N ASN A 298 -1.16 -11.37 -16.38
CA ASN A 298 -1.93 -11.97 -15.30
C ASN A 298 -3.44 -11.91 -15.59
N THR A 299 -3.92 -10.78 -16.15
CA THR A 299 -5.33 -10.66 -16.57
C THR A 299 -5.66 -11.66 -17.69
N TYR A 300 -4.79 -11.79 -18.69
CA TYR A 300 -4.96 -12.73 -19.80
C TYR A 300 -5.08 -14.19 -19.28
N ILE A 301 -4.15 -14.63 -18.42
CA ILE A 301 -4.17 -15.99 -17.85
C ILE A 301 -5.43 -16.25 -17.02
N ARG A 302 -5.84 -15.31 -16.18
CA ARG A 302 -7.07 -15.45 -15.39
C ARG A 302 -8.30 -15.60 -16.28
N MET A 303 -8.38 -14.80 -17.34
CA MET A 303 -9.53 -14.85 -18.26
C MET A 303 -9.56 -16.14 -19.10
N GLN A 304 -8.42 -16.74 -19.44
CA GLN A 304 -8.35 -18.08 -20.00
C GLN A 304 -8.90 -19.14 -19.03
N GLY A 305 -8.65 -18.97 -17.73
CA GLY A 305 -9.13 -19.85 -16.66
C GLY A 305 -10.63 -19.74 -16.34
N GLY A 306 -11.38 -18.87 -17.05
CA GLY A 306 -12.83 -18.71 -16.90
C GLY A 306 -13.28 -17.58 -15.98
N ASP A 307 -12.41 -16.66 -15.60
CA ASP A 307 -12.74 -15.42 -14.87
C ASP A 307 -13.37 -14.39 -15.83
N LYS A 308 -14.64 -14.67 -16.26
CA LYS A 308 -15.40 -13.89 -17.26
C LYS A 308 -16.15 -12.72 -16.65
#